data_6a1c4ccd65f804a84bd20526139716f4
#
_entry.id   6a1c4ccd65f804a84bd20526139716f4
#
_cell.length_a   1.000
_cell.length_b   1.000
_cell.length_c   1.000
_cell.angle_alpha   90.00
_cell.angle_beta   90.00
_cell.angle_gamma   90.00
#
_symmetry.space_group_name_H-M   'P 1'
#
loop_
_entity.id
_entity.type
_entity.pdbx_description
1 polymer ?
#
loop_
_entity_poly.entity_id
_entity_poly.type
_entity_poly.pdbx_seq_one_letter_code
_entity_poly.pdbx_strand_id
1 'polypeptide(L)'
;GVPMNKITNASRFLFEELVSRIQERSNAVGIAVAIVDRNGNTQYEKFFGYRDQERKLPIDEDTIFGLASVTKSFVALSIMQLVEAGKVDLDDPVSKYIPEFTNRNQKPIKVWHFLCHTAGFYPMHRTIINEIAQKAGLDENETGDFAFCEKIALEGTKAVAELLDAQ
;
A
#
# COMPACT_ATOMS: atom_id res chain seq x y z
N GLY A 1 30.52 17.05 3.08
CA GLY A 1 29.69 16.00 2.49
C GLY A 1 30.17 15.68 1.10
N VAL A 2 30.32 14.38 0.80
CA VAL A 2 30.68 13.93 -0.56
C VAL A 2 29.55 14.40 -1.48
N PRO A 3 29.84 15.15 -2.57
CA PRO A 3 28.83 15.52 -3.52
C PRO A 3 28.30 14.22 -4.14
N MET A 4 26.99 13.98 -4.07
CA MET A 4 26.38 12.90 -4.84
C MET A 4 26.59 13.23 -6.32
N ASN A 5 27.49 12.49 -6.95
CA ASN A 5 27.73 12.62 -8.38
C ASN A 5 26.43 12.38 -9.14
N LYS A 6 26.10 13.31 -10.04
CA LYS A 6 25.02 13.08 -11.02
C LYS A 6 25.23 11.71 -11.66
N ILE A 7 24.12 10.98 -11.85
CA ILE A 7 24.15 9.68 -12.52
C ILE A 7 24.89 9.84 -13.85
N THR A 8 25.98 9.10 -14.00
CA THR A 8 26.78 9.15 -15.22
C THR A 8 26.01 8.56 -16.41
N ASN A 9 26.36 8.95 -17.63
CA ASN A 9 25.73 8.38 -18.83
C ASN A 9 25.92 6.86 -18.91
N ALA A 10 27.07 6.35 -18.46
CA ALA A 10 27.34 4.90 -18.41
C ALA A 10 26.42 4.19 -17.41
N SER A 11 26.27 4.75 -16.20
CA SER A 11 25.36 4.21 -15.18
C SER A 11 23.91 4.24 -15.64
N ARG A 12 23.50 5.32 -16.32
CA ARG A 12 22.16 5.47 -16.89
C ARG A 12 21.90 4.37 -17.93
N PHE A 13 22.83 4.18 -18.86
CA PHE A 13 22.71 3.16 -19.90
C PHE A 13 22.57 1.75 -19.32
N LEU A 14 23.44 1.37 -18.38
CA LEU A 14 23.38 0.07 -17.71
C LEU A 14 22.06 -0.13 -16.94
N PHE A 15 21.57 0.91 -16.29
CA PHE A 15 20.32 0.88 -15.57
C PHE A 15 19.12 0.69 -16.51
N GLU A 16 19.07 1.40 -17.62
CA GLU A 16 18.00 1.30 -18.62
C GLU A 16 18.00 -0.08 -19.29
N GLU A 17 19.17 -0.63 -19.56
CA GLU A 17 19.31 -2.02 -20.05
C GLU A 17 18.76 -3.03 -19.03
N LEU A 18 19.08 -2.84 -17.74
CA LEU A 18 18.55 -3.70 -16.65
C LEU A 18 17.03 -3.62 -16.57
N VAL A 19 16.44 -2.43 -16.61
CA VAL A 19 14.98 -2.23 -16.57
C VAL A 19 14.31 -2.90 -17.77
N SER A 20 14.87 -2.78 -18.95
CA SER A 20 14.35 -3.44 -20.17
C SER A 20 14.35 -4.95 -20.03
N ARG A 21 15.42 -5.53 -19.50
CA ARG A 21 15.49 -6.98 -19.22
C ARG A 21 14.48 -7.43 -18.17
N ILE A 22 14.27 -6.63 -17.13
CA ILE A 22 13.25 -6.90 -16.11
C ILE A 22 11.86 -6.87 -16.73
N GLN A 23 11.57 -5.87 -17.56
CA GLN A 23 10.30 -5.73 -18.25
C GLN A 23 10.00 -6.96 -19.12
N GLU A 24 10.98 -7.39 -19.93
CA GLU A 24 10.86 -8.58 -20.77
C GLU A 24 10.59 -9.87 -19.96
N ARG A 25 11.35 -10.07 -18.86
CA ARG A 25 11.23 -11.27 -18.03
C ARG A 25 9.96 -11.35 -17.20
N SER A 26 9.44 -10.20 -16.75
CA SER A 26 8.25 -10.12 -15.91
C SER A 26 6.96 -9.97 -16.72
N ASN A 27 7.03 -9.78 -18.03
CA ASN A 27 5.92 -9.38 -18.89
C ASN A 27 5.22 -8.09 -18.37
N ALA A 28 5.98 -7.21 -17.71
CA ALA A 28 5.44 -5.95 -17.22
C ALA A 28 5.08 -5.05 -18.41
N VAL A 29 3.81 -4.65 -18.48
CA VAL A 29 3.29 -3.78 -19.55
C VAL A 29 3.95 -2.41 -19.50
N GLY A 30 4.20 -1.91 -18.27
CA GLY A 30 4.81 -0.63 -18.07
C GLY A 30 5.53 -0.50 -16.74
N ILE A 31 6.58 0.31 -16.73
CA ILE A 31 7.41 0.59 -15.56
C ILE A 31 7.69 2.09 -15.49
N ALA A 32 7.46 2.72 -14.35
CA ALA A 32 7.89 4.08 -14.06
C ALA A 32 9.02 4.04 -13.03
N VAL A 33 10.07 4.80 -13.26
CA VAL A 33 11.23 4.88 -12.35
C VAL A 33 11.58 6.33 -12.08
N ALA A 34 11.77 6.67 -10.81
CA ALA A 34 12.36 7.93 -10.40
C ALA A 34 13.45 7.69 -9.37
N ILE A 35 14.56 8.41 -9.50
CA ILE A 35 15.65 8.46 -8.51
C ILE A 35 15.72 9.87 -7.97
N VAL A 36 15.52 10.00 -6.67
CA VAL A 36 15.47 11.29 -5.95
C VAL A 36 16.65 11.37 -4.99
N ASP A 37 17.26 12.54 -4.88
CA ASP A 37 18.26 12.76 -3.86
C ASP A 37 17.65 13.03 -2.49
N ARG A 38 18.49 13.12 -1.45
CA ARG A 38 18.05 13.39 -0.07
C ARG A 38 17.34 14.74 0.12
N ASN A 39 17.44 15.65 -0.85
CA ASN A 39 16.80 16.96 -0.80
C ASN A 39 15.48 17.00 -1.59
N GLY A 40 15.07 15.86 -2.15
CA GLY A 40 13.87 15.74 -2.97
C GLY A 40 14.06 16.10 -4.44
N ASN A 41 15.29 16.35 -4.90
CA ASN A 41 15.52 16.68 -6.31
C ASN A 41 15.57 15.41 -7.16
N THR A 42 14.80 15.37 -8.23
CA THR A 42 14.83 14.26 -9.19
C THR A 42 16.15 14.25 -9.95
N GLN A 43 16.91 13.17 -9.80
CA GLN A 43 18.18 12.96 -10.48
C GLN A 43 18.01 12.16 -11.78
N TYR A 44 16.96 11.35 -11.83
CA TYR A 44 16.60 10.54 -12.97
C TYR A 44 15.11 10.23 -12.92
N GLU A 45 14.45 10.30 -14.06
CA GLU A 45 13.07 9.88 -14.24
C GLU A 45 12.93 9.29 -15.64
N LYS A 46 12.26 8.15 -15.73
CA LYS A 46 11.95 7.53 -17.01
C LYS A 46 10.75 6.60 -16.91
N PHE A 47 10.01 6.58 -18.00
CA PHE A 47 8.84 5.75 -18.19
C PHE A 47 9.11 4.73 -19.30
N PHE A 48 8.74 3.48 -19.08
CA PHE A 48 8.95 2.37 -20.00
C PHE A 48 7.62 1.68 -20.28
N GLY A 49 7.30 1.45 -21.55
CA GLY A 49 6.10 0.72 -21.96
C GLY A 49 4.81 1.54 -21.88
N TYR A 50 3.72 0.85 -21.55
CA TYR A 50 2.38 1.39 -21.73
C TYR A 50 1.58 1.33 -20.42
N ARG A 51 0.69 2.32 -20.22
CA ARG A 51 -0.40 2.27 -19.23
C ARG A 51 -1.60 1.49 -19.75
N ASP A 52 -1.72 1.41 -21.08
CA ASP A 52 -2.72 0.60 -21.80
C ASP A 52 -2.05 0.04 -23.05
N GLN A 53 -1.80 -1.26 -23.05
CA GLN A 53 -1.11 -1.94 -24.14
C GLN A 53 -1.97 -2.07 -25.40
N GLU A 54 -3.27 -2.28 -25.25
CA GLU A 54 -4.19 -2.46 -26.38
C GLU A 54 -4.34 -1.18 -27.18
N ARG A 55 -4.47 -0.06 -26.46
CA ARG A 55 -4.60 1.28 -27.05
C ARG A 55 -3.25 1.93 -27.36
N LYS A 56 -2.14 1.27 -27.01
CA LYS A 56 -0.77 1.79 -27.14
C LYS A 56 -0.57 3.16 -26.47
N LEU A 57 -1.23 3.38 -25.34
CA LEU A 57 -1.07 4.59 -24.56
C LEU A 57 0.18 4.46 -23.69
N PRO A 58 1.21 5.30 -23.86
CA PRO A 58 2.42 5.22 -23.09
C PRO A 58 2.19 5.62 -21.63
N ILE A 59 3.10 5.18 -20.76
CA ILE A 59 3.21 5.73 -19.39
C ILE A 59 3.78 7.16 -19.51
N ASP A 60 3.25 8.04 -18.71
CA ASP A 60 3.64 9.45 -18.56
C ASP A 60 3.65 9.85 -17.09
N GLU A 61 3.97 11.11 -16.80
CA GLU A 61 4.02 11.66 -15.45
C GLU A 61 2.66 11.68 -14.74
N ASP A 62 1.56 11.69 -15.50
CA ASP A 62 0.19 11.69 -14.99
C ASP A 62 -0.38 10.27 -14.78
N THR A 63 0.39 9.24 -15.10
CA THR A 63 -0.07 7.86 -14.99
C THR A 63 -0.16 7.43 -13.53
N ILE A 64 -1.35 7.00 -13.11
CA ILE A 64 -1.61 6.57 -11.73
C ILE A 64 -1.28 5.09 -11.58
N PHE A 65 -0.49 4.78 -10.56
CA PHE A 65 -0.15 3.42 -10.14
C PHE A 65 -0.79 3.09 -8.80
N GLY A 66 -1.33 1.88 -8.67
CA GLY A 66 -1.79 1.36 -7.39
C GLY A 66 -0.60 1.08 -6.47
N LEU A 67 -0.56 1.76 -5.31
CA LEU A 67 0.55 1.63 -4.37
C LEU A 67 0.48 0.37 -3.49
N ALA A 68 -0.69 -0.28 -3.44
CA ALA A 68 -0.93 -1.44 -2.58
C ALA A 68 -0.35 -1.22 -1.16
N SER A 69 0.48 -2.12 -0.64
CA SER A 69 1.05 -2.04 0.71
C SER A 69 2.05 -0.90 0.94
N VAL A 70 2.55 -0.25 -0.11
CA VAL A 70 3.36 0.98 0.05
C VAL A 70 2.55 2.08 0.75
N THR A 71 1.22 2.07 0.61
CA THR A 71 0.28 2.94 1.34
C THR A 71 0.50 2.93 2.84
N LYS A 72 0.94 1.79 3.42
CA LYS A 72 1.21 1.68 4.87
C LYS A 72 2.27 2.66 5.35
N SER A 73 3.28 2.94 4.52
CA SER A 73 4.32 3.93 4.85
C SER A 73 3.74 5.35 4.94
N PHE A 74 2.80 5.69 4.07
CA PHE A 74 2.11 6.99 4.13
C PHE A 74 1.21 7.09 5.36
N VAL A 75 0.48 6.03 5.69
CA VAL A 75 -0.33 5.97 6.91
C VAL A 75 0.55 6.11 8.15
N ALA A 76 1.66 5.36 8.21
CA ALA A 76 2.60 5.46 9.33
C ALA A 76 3.17 6.88 9.49
N LEU A 77 3.57 7.53 8.38
CA LEU A 77 4.03 8.91 8.40
C LEU A 77 2.96 9.86 8.91
N SER A 78 1.71 9.71 8.48
CA SER A 78 0.59 10.54 8.94
C SER A 78 0.34 10.38 10.43
N ILE A 79 0.42 9.15 10.96
CA ILE A 79 0.33 8.90 12.41
C ILE A 79 1.48 9.57 13.15
N MET A 80 2.71 9.48 12.64
CA MET A 80 3.87 10.13 13.27
C MET A 80 3.75 11.66 13.28
N GLN A 81 3.16 12.27 12.26
CA GLN A 81 2.85 13.71 12.27
C GLN A 81 1.84 14.06 13.37
N LEU A 82 0.84 13.21 13.62
CA LEU A 82 -0.11 13.41 14.72
C LEU A 82 0.58 13.23 16.09
N VAL A 83 1.53 12.31 16.20
CA VAL A 83 2.34 12.12 17.41
C VAL A 83 3.21 13.36 17.67
N GLU A 84 3.89 13.87 16.67
CA GLU A 84 4.70 15.09 16.75
C GLU A 84 3.86 16.31 17.15
N ALA A 85 2.62 16.39 16.67
CA ALA A 85 1.66 17.43 17.06
C ALA A 85 1.02 17.21 18.45
N GLY A 86 1.39 16.16 19.18
CA GLY A 86 0.83 15.83 20.49
C GLY A 86 -0.64 15.39 20.49
N LYS A 87 -1.17 15.00 19.33
CA LYS A 87 -2.57 14.57 19.15
C LYS A 87 -2.78 13.08 19.36
N VAL A 88 -1.72 12.29 19.16
CA VAL A 88 -1.70 10.84 19.32
C VAL A 88 -0.49 10.45 20.14
N ASP A 89 -0.65 9.52 21.07
CA ASP A 89 0.45 8.83 21.75
C ASP A 89 0.54 7.40 21.22
N LEU A 90 1.73 6.96 20.89
CA LEU A 90 1.96 5.60 20.39
C LEU A 90 1.59 4.53 21.44
N ASP A 91 1.69 4.85 22.72
CA ASP A 91 1.33 3.96 23.83
C ASP A 91 -0.17 4.01 24.18
N ASP A 92 -0.93 4.92 23.62
CA ASP A 92 -2.37 4.96 23.82
C ASP A 92 -3.06 3.74 23.21
N PRO A 93 -4.14 3.28 23.86
CA PRO A 93 -5.00 2.26 23.25
C PRO A 93 -5.71 2.84 22.03
N VAL A 94 -5.79 2.05 20.95
CA VAL A 94 -6.48 2.47 19.72
C VAL A 94 -7.94 2.85 19.98
N SER A 95 -8.60 2.20 20.93
CA SER A 95 -9.98 2.51 21.35
C SER A 95 -10.17 3.93 21.88
N LYS A 96 -9.09 4.63 22.27
CA LYS A 96 -9.14 6.05 22.63
C LYS A 96 -9.52 6.93 21.43
N TYR A 97 -9.10 6.53 20.24
CA TYR A 97 -9.29 7.28 18.98
C TYR A 97 -10.41 6.69 18.13
N ILE A 98 -10.61 5.37 18.23
CA ILE A 98 -11.64 4.61 17.52
C ILE A 98 -12.41 3.82 18.58
N PRO A 99 -13.48 4.39 19.17
CA PRO A 99 -14.23 3.76 20.27
C PRO A 99 -14.86 2.42 19.90
N GLU A 100 -15.18 2.22 18.62
CA GLU A 100 -15.74 0.98 18.08
C GLU A 100 -14.72 -0.17 18.10
N PHE A 101 -13.43 0.16 18.27
CA PHE A 101 -12.37 -0.81 18.31
C PHE A 101 -12.29 -1.44 19.70
N THR A 102 -13.02 -2.52 19.91
CA THR A 102 -13.04 -3.24 21.17
C THR A 102 -11.92 -4.28 21.27
N ASN A 103 -11.28 -4.35 22.45
CA ASN A 103 -10.21 -5.32 22.70
C ASN A 103 -10.80 -6.67 23.13
N ARG A 104 -10.68 -7.70 22.31
CA ARG A 104 -11.18 -9.04 22.63
C ARG A 104 -10.46 -9.73 23.78
N ASN A 105 -9.18 -9.42 24.00
CA ASN A 105 -8.31 -10.16 24.91
C ASN A 105 -7.92 -9.38 26.18
N GLN A 106 -8.74 -8.51 26.69
CA GLN A 106 -8.54 -7.74 27.93
C GLN A 106 -7.28 -6.87 27.97
N LYS A 107 -6.35 -7.00 27.04
CA LYS A 107 -5.17 -6.14 26.91
C LYS A 107 -5.41 -5.10 25.82
N PRO A 108 -5.23 -3.81 26.11
CA PRO A 108 -5.42 -2.77 25.11
C PRO A 108 -4.41 -2.93 23.98
N ILE A 109 -4.90 -2.90 22.72
CA ILE A 109 -4.04 -2.82 21.55
C ILE A 109 -3.65 -1.35 21.41
N LYS A 110 -2.35 -1.10 21.49
CA LYS A 110 -1.77 0.24 21.39
C LYS A 110 -1.54 0.63 19.92
N VAL A 111 -1.47 1.93 19.64
CA VAL A 111 -1.22 2.48 18.30
C VAL A 111 0.03 1.86 17.67
N TRP A 112 1.15 1.76 18.41
CA TRP A 112 2.39 1.19 17.88
C TRP A 112 2.28 -0.30 17.48
N HIS A 113 1.37 -1.08 18.09
CA HIS A 113 1.18 -2.48 17.70
C HIS A 113 0.73 -2.60 16.23
N PHE A 114 -0.08 -1.66 15.74
CA PHE A 114 -0.47 -1.63 14.33
C PHE A 114 0.70 -1.27 13.41
N LEU A 115 1.49 -0.27 13.80
CA LEU A 115 2.64 0.18 13.01
C LEU A 115 3.72 -0.90 12.88
N CYS A 116 3.84 -1.78 13.88
CA CYS A 116 4.81 -2.87 13.91
C CYS A 116 4.24 -4.24 13.51
N HIS A 117 2.98 -4.31 13.08
CA HIS A 117 2.30 -5.58 12.76
C HIS A 117 2.27 -6.59 13.92
N THR A 118 2.19 -6.12 15.17
CA THR A 118 2.18 -6.95 16.40
C THR A 118 0.85 -6.91 17.15
N ALA A 119 -0.20 -6.41 16.51
CA ALA A 119 -1.54 -6.28 17.12
C ALA A 119 -2.26 -7.62 17.34
N GLY A 120 -1.72 -8.74 16.84
CA GLY A 120 -2.27 -10.08 17.05
C GLY A 120 -3.44 -10.43 16.13
N PHE A 121 -3.64 -9.68 15.05
CA PHE A 121 -4.61 -10.07 14.04
C PHE A 121 -4.10 -11.24 13.21
N TYR A 122 -4.98 -12.19 12.95
CA TYR A 122 -4.71 -13.24 11.99
C TYR A 122 -4.52 -12.62 10.59
N PRO A 123 -3.57 -13.10 9.80
CA PRO A 123 -3.55 -12.73 8.39
C PRO A 123 -4.90 -13.09 7.78
N MET A 124 -5.49 -12.16 7.05
CA MET A 124 -6.74 -12.43 6.33
C MET A 124 -6.48 -13.51 5.29
N HIS A 125 -6.77 -14.76 5.65
CA HIS A 125 -6.77 -15.86 4.69
C HIS A 125 -7.91 -15.66 3.69
N ARG A 126 -7.69 -16.06 2.46
CA ARG A 126 -8.66 -16.02 1.37
C ARG A 126 -10.03 -16.58 1.79
N THR A 127 -10.03 -17.60 2.68
CA THR A 127 -11.24 -18.17 3.27
C THR A 127 -12.08 -17.14 4.04
N ILE A 128 -11.45 -16.29 4.86
CA ILE A 128 -12.14 -15.25 5.63
C ILE A 128 -12.68 -14.16 4.69
N ILE A 129 -11.89 -13.80 3.68
CA ILE A 129 -12.32 -12.84 2.65
C ILE A 129 -13.53 -13.36 1.90
N ASN A 130 -13.53 -14.64 1.53
CA ASN A 130 -14.66 -15.28 0.83
C ASN A 130 -15.91 -15.37 1.73
N GLU A 131 -15.77 -15.67 3.01
CA GLU A 131 -16.88 -15.66 3.97
C GLU A 131 -17.49 -14.25 4.13
N ILE A 132 -16.65 -13.22 4.20
CA ILE A 132 -17.08 -11.80 4.23
C ILE A 132 -17.82 -11.44 2.94
N ALA A 133 -17.28 -11.84 1.80
CA ALA A 133 -17.86 -11.57 0.49
C ALA A 133 -19.23 -12.24 0.33
N GLN A 134 -19.36 -13.52 0.72
CA GLN A 134 -20.63 -14.24 0.70
C GLN A 134 -21.68 -13.57 1.59
N LYS A 135 -21.30 -13.14 2.80
CA LYS A 135 -22.20 -12.42 3.71
C LYS A 135 -22.62 -11.05 3.18
N ALA A 136 -21.73 -10.38 2.44
CA ALA A 136 -22.01 -9.11 1.78
C ALA A 136 -22.72 -9.24 0.43
N GLY A 137 -23.03 -10.48 -0.03
CA GLY A 137 -23.67 -10.73 -1.32
C GLY A 137 -22.77 -10.43 -2.53
N LEU A 138 -21.44 -10.49 -2.33
CA LEU A 138 -20.44 -10.25 -3.38
C LEU A 138 -20.03 -11.59 -4.02
N ASP A 139 -20.04 -11.65 -5.37
CA ASP A 139 -19.54 -12.82 -6.10
C ASP A 139 -18.02 -12.64 -6.37
N GLU A 140 -17.23 -13.60 -5.91
CA GLU A 140 -15.77 -13.62 -6.13
C GLU A 140 -15.40 -13.73 -7.63
N ASN A 141 -16.33 -14.24 -8.46
CA ASN A 141 -16.11 -14.42 -9.91
C ASN A 141 -16.40 -13.16 -10.72
N GLU A 142 -17.13 -12.20 -10.16
CA GLU A 142 -17.49 -10.96 -10.87
C GLU A 142 -16.45 -9.86 -10.76
N THR A 143 -15.51 -9.99 -9.82
CA THR A 143 -14.54 -8.93 -9.53
C THR A 143 -13.13 -9.50 -9.51
N GLY A 144 -12.26 -9.00 -10.38
CA GLY A 144 -10.83 -9.23 -10.23
C GLY A 144 -10.38 -8.87 -8.82
N ASP A 145 -9.30 -9.50 -8.32
CA ASP A 145 -8.80 -9.38 -6.93
C ASP A 145 -8.77 -7.95 -6.38
N PHE A 146 -8.58 -6.94 -7.21
CA PHE A 146 -8.48 -5.55 -6.79
C PHE A 146 -9.86 -4.89 -6.56
N ALA A 147 -10.81 -5.10 -7.45
CA ALA A 147 -12.18 -4.57 -7.32
C ALA A 147 -12.93 -5.24 -6.17
N PHE A 148 -12.63 -6.50 -5.91
CA PHE A 148 -13.11 -7.25 -4.75
C PHE A 148 -12.59 -6.65 -3.44
N CYS A 149 -11.28 -6.35 -3.35
CA CYS A 149 -10.70 -5.70 -2.19
C CYS A 149 -11.25 -4.30 -1.96
N GLU A 150 -11.53 -3.54 -3.02
CA GLU A 150 -12.10 -2.21 -2.94
C GLU A 150 -13.54 -2.23 -2.43
N LYS A 151 -14.39 -3.14 -2.91
CA LYS A 151 -15.75 -3.35 -2.39
C LYS A 151 -15.74 -3.81 -0.93
N ILE A 152 -14.86 -4.74 -0.56
CA ILE A 152 -14.68 -5.15 0.84
C ILE A 152 -14.20 -3.99 1.70
N ALA A 153 -13.31 -3.13 1.23
CA ALA A 153 -12.85 -1.97 1.97
C ALA A 153 -13.97 -0.95 2.19
N LEU A 154 -14.84 -0.75 1.20
CA LEU A 154 -15.96 0.21 1.26
C LEU A 154 -17.13 -0.31 2.12
N GLU A 155 -17.48 -1.59 2.01
CA GLU A 155 -18.60 -2.20 2.75
C GLU A 155 -18.14 -2.96 4.00
N GLY A 156 -16.87 -3.31 4.05
CA GLY A 156 -16.32 -4.30 4.99
C GLY A 156 -15.95 -3.77 6.35
N THR A 157 -15.92 -2.45 6.61
CA THR A 157 -15.66 -1.95 7.96
C THR A 157 -16.76 -2.38 8.94
N LYS A 158 -18.01 -2.40 8.53
CA LYS A 158 -19.12 -2.91 9.36
C LYS A 158 -19.12 -4.44 9.45
N ALA A 159 -18.99 -5.14 8.32
CA ALA A 159 -18.99 -6.61 8.29
C ALA A 159 -17.75 -7.22 8.95
N VAL A 160 -16.58 -6.58 8.87
CA VAL A 160 -15.39 -7.01 9.61
C VAL A 160 -15.55 -6.76 11.10
N ALA A 161 -16.15 -5.66 11.52
CA ALA A 161 -16.46 -5.42 12.94
C ALA A 161 -17.43 -6.48 13.47
N GLU A 162 -18.52 -6.78 12.77
CA GLU A 162 -19.50 -7.81 13.16
C GLU A 162 -18.90 -9.21 13.19
N LEU A 163 -18.02 -9.56 12.25
CA LEU A 163 -17.32 -10.86 12.24
C LEU A 163 -16.26 -10.96 13.33
N LEU A 164 -15.64 -9.85 13.63
CA LEU A 164 -14.72 -9.75 14.73
C LEU A 164 -15.48 -9.81 16.08
N ASP A 165 -16.70 -9.38 16.18
CA ASP A 165 -17.56 -9.47 17.37
C ASP A 165 -18.25 -10.84 17.54
N ALA A 166 -18.30 -11.66 16.50
CA ALA A 166 -18.98 -12.97 16.51
C ALA A 166 -18.10 -14.18 16.89
N GLN A 167 -16.78 -14.01 17.03
CA GLN A 167 -15.82 -15.03 17.48
C GLN A 167 -15.41 -14.83 18.92
#